data_30173931d9f5e653bf9a812eacfbaaa8
#
_entry.id   30173931d9f5e653bf9a812eacfbaaa8
#
_cell.length_a   1.000
_cell.length_b   1.000
_cell.length_c   1.000
_cell.angle_alpha   90.00
_cell.angle_beta   90.00
_cell.angle_gamma   90.00
#
_symmetry.space_group_name_H-M   'P 1'
#
loop_
_entity.id
_entity.type
_entity.pdbx_description
1 polymer ?
#
loop_
_entity_poly.entity_id
_entity_poly.type
_entity_poly.pdbx_seq_one_letter_code
_entity_poly.pdbx_strand_id
1 'polypeptide(L)'
;MKLLFLNSFYPPHVGGGAELILQRSVEGFQQRGHDVAVLVTGPEQGVRQETVNDVRVYRAGLKNFYWPLTQQRPGPLARFGWHFRDQYNSAMRAPLRQVLQQEKPDLVVCHNLSGWSVAAWDEIRASGVPIVQVLHDMYLLCPKNTLFKKGQSCQKLCGSCAALRRPHAEQSAKVDAVVGVSRYLLDTIVNKGYFSGVPRQVIYNASLIAGSNAETATPSPDGVVRFGYMGTLSENKGVGWLIEQFQRLSLNATLTIAGKGQLDYEAQLKAMADPQKVSFVGYQKPEAFYRNIDVFVAPSLWAEPFGMVAVEACAFQKPVIASRMGGLPEIVRDGVNGLLCNPDDRDSLGRALQCLHDDTELRQRLSLLSRTAVADLLSMDTMLDQYQALFEDVLGKAQHGSTKPLLVPHTQLSN
;
A
#
# COMPACT_ATOMS: atom_id res chain seq x y z
N MET A 1 16.97 11.72 -16.87
CA MET A 1 17.29 10.30 -16.53
C MET A 1 16.39 9.39 -17.35
N LYS A 2 16.90 8.21 -17.69
CA LYS A 2 16.09 7.14 -18.26
C LYS A 2 15.76 6.11 -17.18
N LEU A 3 14.50 5.99 -16.82
CA LEU A 3 14.03 5.19 -15.70
C LEU A 3 13.23 3.97 -16.19
N LEU A 4 13.57 2.79 -15.68
CA LEU A 4 12.77 1.58 -15.89
C LEU A 4 12.09 1.19 -14.57
N PHE A 5 10.75 1.24 -14.54
CA PHE A 5 9.96 0.80 -13.40
C PHE A 5 9.60 -0.69 -13.55
N LEU A 6 9.98 -1.51 -12.58
CA LEU A 6 9.68 -2.94 -12.52
C LEU A 6 8.59 -3.19 -11.48
N ASN A 7 7.46 -3.78 -11.88
CA ASN A 7 6.37 -4.13 -10.97
C ASN A 7 5.70 -5.45 -11.39
N SER A 8 4.85 -6.01 -10.52
CA SER A 8 4.02 -7.16 -10.85
C SER A 8 2.94 -6.81 -11.87
N PHE A 9 2.22 -5.70 -11.68
CA PHE A 9 1.10 -5.27 -12.50
C PHE A 9 1.16 -3.79 -12.85
N TYR A 10 0.47 -3.43 -13.94
CA TYR A 10 0.25 -2.04 -14.37
C TYR A 10 -1.07 -1.97 -15.15
N PRO A 11 -1.80 -0.86 -15.14
CA PRO A 11 -3.07 -0.76 -15.84
C PRO A 11 -3.05 -1.34 -17.27
N PRO A 12 -4.12 -2.02 -17.71
CA PRO A 12 -5.43 -2.17 -17.02
C PRO A 12 -5.45 -3.22 -15.89
N HIS A 13 -4.36 -3.94 -15.65
CA HIS A 13 -4.26 -4.94 -14.58
C HIS A 13 -3.82 -4.25 -13.28
N VAL A 14 -4.75 -4.12 -12.34
CA VAL A 14 -4.54 -3.48 -11.04
C VAL A 14 -4.94 -4.43 -9.92
N GLY A 15 -4.03 -4.68 -8.98
CA GLY A 15 -4.28 -5.49 -7.79
C GLY A 15 -4.69 -4.68 -6.57
N GLY A 16 -4.29 -3.39 -6.50
CA GLY A 16 -4.56 -2.53 -5.36
C GLY A 16 -4.05 -1.10 -5.51
N GLY A 17 -3.89 -0.41 -4.39
CA GLY A 17 -3.45 1.00 -4.38
C GLY A 17 -2.00 1.21 -4.82
N ALA A 18 -1.13 0.21 -4.65
CA ALA A 18 0.28 0.31 -5.03
C ALA A 18 0.47 0.54 -6.54
N GLU A 19 -0.33 -0.14 -7.38
CA GLU A 19 -0.30 0.02 -8.83
C GLU A 19 -0.77 1.40 -9.28
N LEU A 20 -1.75 1.98 -8.58
CA LEU A 20 -2.23 3.33 -8.88
C LEU A 20 -1.19 4.39 -8.51
N ILE A 21 -0.52 4.23 -7.38
CA ILE A 21 0.59 5.11 -6.99
C ILE A 21 1.75 4.98 -7.97
N LEU A 22 2.12 3.76 -8.36
CA LEU A 22 3.14 3.54 -9.39
C LEU A 22 2.77 4.24 -10.70
N GLN A 23 1.54 4.07 -11.18
CA GLN A 23 1.09 4.72 -12.41
C GLN A 23 1.26 6.24 -12.34
N ARG A 24 0.80 6.87 -11.26
CA ARG A 24 0.93 8.32 -11.07
C ARG A 24 2.38 8.77 -10.94
N SER A 25 3.22 7.97 -10.29
CA SER A 25 4.65 8.26 -10.19
C SER A 25 5.32 8.22 -11.57
N VAL A 26 5.04 7.20 -12.36
CA VAL A 26 5.56 7.06 -13.73
C VAL A 26 5.11 8.22 -14.63
N GLU A 27 3.81 8.52 -14.64
CA GLU A 27 3.25 9.64 -15.39
C GLU A 27 3.84 10.99 -14.92
N GLY A 28 4.03 11.17 -13.60
CA GLY A 28 4.65 12.38 -13.05
C GLY A 28 6.12 12.55 -13.44
N PHE A 29 6.92 11.48 -13.44
CA PHE A 29 8.30 11.55 -13.93
C PHE A 29 8.38 11.81 -15.42
N GLN A 30 7.46 11.26 -16.22
CA GLN A 30 7.36 11.56 -17.64
C GLN A 30 7.04 13.05 -17.88
N GLN A 31 6.08 13.63 -17.14
CA GLN A 31 5.73 15.04 -17.21
C GLN A 31 6.89 15.96 -16.82
N ARG A 32 7.81 15.49 -15.97
CA ARG A 32 9.06 16.18 -15.59
C ARG A 32 10.18 16.04 -16.63
N GLY A 33 9.89 15.43 -17.78
CA GLY A 33 10.84 15.29 -18.90
C GLY A 33 11.81 14.13 -18.77
N HIS A 34 11.56 13.17 -17.87
CA HIS A 34 12.34 11.93 -17.81
C HIS A 34 11.86 10.95 -18.89
N ASP A 35 12.78 10.16 -19.43
CA ASP A 35 12.47 9.03 -20.32
C ASP A 35 12.07 7.83 -19.44
N VAL A 36 10.79 7.44 -19.48
CA VAL A 36 10.25 6.41 -18.60
C VAL A 36 9.74 5.21 -19.37
N ALA A 37 10.00 4.02 -18.84
CA ALA A 37 9.40 2.78 -19.30
C ALA A 37 8.97 1.94 -18.09
N VAL A 38 7.96 1.09 -18.29
CA VAL A 38 7.45 0.16 -17.26
C VAL A 38 7.60 -1.26 -17.78
N LEU A 39 8.09 -2.17 -16.93
CA LEU A 39 8.12 -3.59 -17.18
C LEU A 39 7.30 -4.33 -16.13
N VAL A 40 6.30 -5.06 -16.59
CA VAL A 40 5.39 -5.84 -15.71
C VAL A 40 5.20 -7.25 -16.21
N THR A 41 4.64 -8.11 -15.36
CA THR A 41 4.23 -9.45 -15.77
C THR A 41 2.92 -9.38 -16.58
N GLY A 42 2.69 -10.38 -17.42
CA GLY A 42 1.49 -10.51 -18.24
C GLY A 42 1.02 -11.96 -18.33
N PRO A 43 -0.25 -12.20 -18.76
CA PRO A 43 -0.78 -13.56 -18.94
C PRO A 43 -0.27 -14.23 -20.22
N GLU A 44 0.14 -13.44 -21.21
CA GLU A 44 0.51 -13.92 -22.54
C GLU A 44 2.00 -14.22 -22.63
N GLN A 45 2.39 -15.18 -23.48
CA GLN A 45 3.80 -15.56 -23.63
C GLN A 45 4.63 -14.48 -24.34
N GLY A 46 5.94 -14.47 -24.04
CA GLY A 46 6.89 -13.52 -24.64
C GLY A 46 6.92 -12.16 -23.92
N VAL A 47 7.55 -11.18 -24.57
CA VAL A 47 7.56 -9.77 -24.15
C VAL A 47 6.82 -8.96 -25.19
N ARG A 48 5.77 -8.29 -24.79
CA ARG A 48 5.01 -7.39 -25.66
C ARG A 48 5.20 -5.96 -25.17
N GLN A 49 5.32 -5.05 -26.13
CA GLN A 49 5.37 -3.62 -25.87
C GLN A 49 4.02 -3.00 -26.28
N GLU A 50 3.52 -2.12 -25.45
CA GLU A 50 2.34 -1.29 -25.69
C GLU A 50 2.56 0.11 -25.12
N THR A 51 1.62 1.00 -25.39
CA THR A 51 1.61 2.35 -24.81
C THR A 51 0.35 2.53 -23.96
N VAL A 52 0.54 2.98 -22.72
CA VAL A 52 -0.56 3.29 -21.79
C VAL A 52 -0.34 4.70 -21.26
N ASN A 53 -1.25 5.62 -21.54
CA ASN A 53 -1.13 7.05 -21.19
C ASN A 53 0.23 7.65 -21.61
N ASP A 54 0.62 7.41 -22.86
CA ASP A 54 1.90 7.83 -23.47
C ASP A 54 3.17 7.20 -22.84
N VAL A 55 3.03 6.30 -21.86
CA VAL A 55 4.13 5.55 -21.26
C VAL A 55 4.38 4.25 -22.02
N ARG A 56 5.66 3.94 -22.31
CA ARG A 56 6.06 2.63 -22.83
C ARG A 56 5.92 1.55 -21.76
N VAL A 57 5.11 0.54 -22.03
CA VAL A 57 4.86 -0.58 -21.12
C VAL A 57 5.23 -1.89 -21.79
N TYR A 58 6.09 -2.65 -21.13
CA TYR A 58 6.47 -4.00 -21.51
C TYR A 58 5.74 -5.00 -20.62
N ARG A 59 5.01 -5.95 -21.25
CA ARG A 59 4.38 -7.07 -20.56
C ARG A 59 5.13 -8.35 -20.87
N ALA A 60 5.79 -8.88 -19.84
CA ALA A 60 6.50 -10.14 -19.93
C ALA A 60 5.61 -11.30 -19.48
N GLY A 61 5.44 -12.30 -20.32
CA GLY A 61 4.65 -13.48 -19.98
C GLY A 61 5.17 -14.15 -18.72
N LEU A 62 4.31 -14.27 -17.72
CA LEU A 62 4.67 -14.85 -16.42
C LEU A 62 5.03 -16.33 -16.55
N LYS A 63 6.28 -16.69 -16.30
CA LYS A 63 6.75 -18.05 -16.27
C LYS A 63 6.58 -18.67 -14.89
N ASN A 64 5.32 -18.87 -14.48
CA ASN A 64 4.94 -19.51 -13.24
C ASN A 64 3.72 -20.44 -13.48
N PHE A 65 3.20 -21.09 -12.46
CA PHE A 65 2.14 -22.10 -12.58
C PHE A 65 0.81 -21.54 -13.08
N TYR A 66 0.50 -20.29 -12.75
CA TYR A 66 -0.70 -19.60 -13.17
C TYR A 66 -0.54 -18.08 -13.10
N TRP A 67 -1.40 -17.36 -13.80
CA TRP A 67 -1.51 -15.91 -13.71
C TRP A 67 -2.29 -15.49 -12.45
N PRO A 68 -1.78 -14.60 -11.59
CA PRO A 68 -2.41 -14.31 -10.30
C PRO A 68 -3.81 -13.68 -10.37
N LEU A 69 -4.12 -12.96 -11.46
CA LEU A 69 -5.42 -12.32 -11.65
C LEU A 69 -6.44 -13.21 -12.37
N THR A 70 -6.30 -14.52 -12.30
CA THR A 70 -7.29 -15.48 -12.84
C THR A 70 -8.59 -15.42 -12.05
N GLN A 71 -9.72 -15.60 -12.75
CA GLN A 71 -11.04 -15.61 -12.12
C GLN A 71 -11.25 -16.78 -11.14
N GLN A 72 -10.64 -17.94 -11.41
CA GLN A 72 -10.74 -19.12 -10.57
C GLN A 72 -9.54 -19.23 -9.64
N ARG A 73 -9.80 -19.39 -8.35
CA ARG A 73 -8.75 -19.57 -7.35
C ARG A 73 -8.08 -20.93 -7.52
N PRO A 74 -6.76 -20.99 -7.80
CA PRO A 74 -6.05 -22.27 -7.97
C PRO A 74 -6.04 -23.11 -6.69
N GLY A 75 -5.94 -24.43 -6.87
CA GLY A 75 -5.87 -25.38 -5.77
C GLY A 75 -4.62 -25.21 -4.89
N PRO A 76 -4.61 -25.81 -3.69
CA PRO A 76 -3.51 -25.63 -2.71
C PRO A 76 -2.13 -26.01 -3.24
N LEU A 77 -2.02 -27.10 -4.01
CA LEU A 77 -0.75 -27.55 -4.59
C LEU A 77 -0.21 -26.57 -5.63
N ALA A 78 -1.07 -26.07 -6.53
CA ALA A 78 -0.66 -25.08 -7.53
C ALA A 78 -0.19 -23.77 -6.86
N ARG A 79 -0.86 -23.34 -5.79
CA ARG A 79 -0.46 -22.17 -5.00
C ARG A 79 0.86 -22.39 -4.30
N PHE A 80 1.09 -23.58 -3.72
CA PHE A 80 2.38 -23.90 -3.11
C PHE A 80 3.51 -23.89 -4.16
N GLY A 81 3.31 -24.57 -5.29
CA GLY A 81 4.27 -24.57 -6.40
C GLY A 81 4.55 -23.16 -6.92
N TRP A 82 3.53 -22.31 -7.03
CA TRP A 82 3.66 -20.93 -7.44
C TRP A 82 4.59 -20.15 -6.49
N HIS A 83 4.37 -20.22 -5.18
CA HIS A 83 5.19 -19.54 -4.18
C HIS A 83 6.59 -20.15 -4.06
N PHE A 84 6.74 -21.45 -4.30
CA PHE A 84 8.03 -22.11 -4.33
C PHE A 84 8.88 -21.60 -5.49
N ARG A 85 8.30 -21.49 -6.69
CA ARG A 85 8.97 -20.90 -7.86
C ARG A 85 9.27 -19.41 -7.65
N ASP A 86 8.35 -18.68 -7.04
CA ASP A 86 8.46 -17.25 -6.77
C ASP A 86 9.50 -16.90 -5.68
N GLN A 87 10.08 -17.88 -5.03
CA GLN A 87 11.24 -17.70 -4.15
C GLN A 87 12.45 -17.17 -4.93
N TYR A 88 12.73 -17.78 -6.09
CA TYR A 88 13.78 -17.39 -7.01
C TYR A 88 13.42 -17.85 -8.43
N ASN A 89 12.71 -17.03 -9.17
CA ASN A 89 12.20 -17.36 -10.51
C ASN A 89 13.22 -17.00 -11.59
N SER A 90 14.22 -17.85 -11.77
CA SER A 90 15.28 -17.65 -12.77
C SER A 90 14.74 -17.54 -14.20
N ALA A 91 13.59 -18.15 -14.50
CA ALA A 91 13.00 -18.10 -15.84
C ALA A 91 12.52 -16.69 -16.24
N MET A 92 12.27 -15.80 -15.26
CA MET A 92 11.90 -14.40 -15.51
C MET A 92 13.11 -13.48 -15.77
N ARG A 93 14.34 -13.97 -15.62
CA ARG A 93 15.55 -13.18 -15.91
C ARG A 93 15.69 -12.88 -17.41
N ALA A 94 15.37 -13.85 -18.28
CA ALA A 94 15.51 -13.65 -19.74
C ALA A 94 14.62 -12.51 -20.29
N PRO A 95 13.32 -12.44 -20.01
CA PRO A 95 12.51 -11.30 -20.45
C PRO A 95 12.95 -9.96 -19.83
N LEU A 96 13.42 -9.96 -18.58
CA LEU A 96 13.99 -8.77 -17.95
C LEU A 96 15.26 -8.31 -18.68
N ARG A 97 16.18 -9.23 -18.96
CA ARG A 97 17.41 -8.95 -19.74
C ARG A 97 17.11 -8.35 -21.11
N GLN A 98 16.12 -8.91 -21.82
CA GLN A 98 15.71 -8.39 -23.11
C GLN A 98 15.32 -6.91 -23.03
N VAL A 99 14.50 -6.53 -22.03
CA VAL A 99 14.05 -5.14 -21.87
C VAL A 99 15.20 -4.23 -21.38
N LEU A 100 16.07 -4.70 -20.48
CA LEU A 100 17.26 -3.95 -20.04
C LEU A 100 18.19 -3.62 -21.21
N GLN A 101 18.41 -4.59 -22.13
CA GLN A 101 19.23 -4.38 -23.33
C GLN A 101 18.60 -3.43 -24.33
N GLN A 102 17.28 -3.46 -24.46
CA GLN A 102 16.52 -2.59 -25.35
C GLN A 102 16.43 -1.16 -24.83
N GLU A 103 16.09 -1.00 -23.54
CA GLU A 103 15.87 0.31 -22.93
C GLU A 103 17.19 0.97 -22.48
N LYS A 104 18.17 0.20 -22.03
CA LYS A 104 19.43 0.73 -21.45
C LYS A 104 19.17 1.83 -20.41
N PRO A 105 18.39 1.55 -19.35
CA PRO A 105 18.01 2.55 -18.38
C PRO A 105 19.21 2.99 -17.54
N ASP A 106 19.19 4.24 -17.07
CA ASP A 106 20.16 4.75 -16.09
C ASP A 106 19.91 4.14 -14.71
N LEU A 107 18.65 3.84 -14.39
CA LEU A 107 18.21 3.33 -13.09
C LEU A 107 16.99 2.40 -13.26
N VAL A 108 16.97 1.31 -12.48
CA VAL A 108 15.78 0.47 -12.33
C VAL A 108 15.13 0.71 -10.97
N VAL A 109 13.85 1.09 -10.98
CA VAL A 109 13.04 1.26 -9.78
C VAL A 109 12.14 0.03 -9.64
N CYS A 110 12.50 -0.85 -8.71
CA CYS A 110 11.74 -2.06 -8.41
C CYS A 110 10.65 -1.76 -7.38
N HIS A 111 9.42 -2.19 -7.67
CA HIS A 111 8.29 -2.13 -6.76
C HIS A 111 7.92 -3.55 -6.29
N ASN A 112 6.71 -4.03 -6.56
CA ASN A 112 6.31 -5.38 -6.19
C ASN A 112 6.96 -6.44 -7.10
N LEU A 113 7.72 -7.35 -6.50
CA LEU A 113 8.46 -8.39 -7.22
C LEU A 113 7.71 -9.72 -7.33
N SER A 114 6.44 -9.79 -6.95
CA SER A 114 5.62 -11.00 -7.07
C SER A 114 5.55 -11.45 -8.53
N GLY A 115 5.99 -12.68 -8.79
CA GLY A 115 6.16 -13.22 -10.15
C GLY A 115 7.56 -13.01 -10.75
N TRP A 116 8.20 -11.89 -10.53
CA TRP A 116 9.61 -11.62 -10.89
C TRP A 116 10.59 -12.32 -9.94
N SER A 117 10.25 -12.35 -8.67
CA SER A 117 11.07 -12.74 -7.54
C SER A 117 12.34 -11.90 -7.36
N VAL A 118 13.10 -12.21 -6.32
CA VAL A 118 14.40 -11.57 -6.06
C VAL A 118 15.48 -11.89 -7.12
N ALA A 119 15.21 -12.84 -8.02
CA ALA A 119 16.05 -13.10 -9.19
C ALA A 119 16.15 -11.89 -10.14
N ALA A 120 15.20 -10.96 -10.07
CA ALA A 120 15.23 -9.70 -10.80
C ALA A 120 16.44 -8.84 -10.39
N TRP A 121 16.76 -8.75 -9.10
CA TRP A 121 17.92 -8.00 -8.62
C TRP A 121 19.24 -8.54 -9.17
N ASP A 122 19.37 -9.88 -9.27
CA ASP A 122 20.56 -10.49 -9.87
C ASP A 122 20.72 -10.12 -11.34
N GLU A 123 19.63 -10.09 -12.09
CA GLU A 123 19.68 -9.76 -13.51
C GLU A 123 19.99 -8.29 -13.75
N ILE A 124 19.39 -7.39 -12.97
CA ILE A 124 19.64 -5.95 -13.07
C ILE A 124 21.11 -5.67 -12.66
N ARG A 125 21.57 -6.27 -11.56
CA ARG A 125 22.97 -6.12 -11.11
C ARG A 125 23.96 -6.61 -12.15
N ALA A 126 23.66 -7.73 -12.80
CA ALA A 126 24.51 -8.27 -13.88
C ALA A 126 24.57 -7.35 -15.12
N SER A 127 23.58 -6.50 -15.33
CA SER A 127 23.59 -5.48 -16.40
C SER A 127 24.35 -4.21 -16.02
N GLY A 128 24.82 -4.08 -14.77
CA GLY A 128 25.53 -2.90 -14.27
C GLY A 128 24.65 -1.70 -13.95
N VAL A 129 23.31 -1.85 -14.01
CA VAL A 129 22.36 -0.77 -13.74
C VAL A 129 22.07 -0.70 -12.24
N PRO A 130 22.08 0.50 -11.61
CA PRO A 130 21.69 0.69 -10.20
C PRO A 130 20.23 0.32 -9.95
N ILE A 131 19.94 -0.06 -8.69
CA ILE A 131 18.61 -0.55 -8.26
C ILE A 131 18.12 0.24 -7.08
N VAL A 132 16.92 0.82 -7.19
CA VAL A 132 16.14 1.31 -6.04
C VAL A 132 14.98 0.35 -5.82
N GLN A 133 14.83 -0.19 -4.60
CA GLN A 133 13.68 -1.02 -4.22
C GLN A 133 12.68 -0.21 -3.42
N VAL A 134 11.43 -0.14 -3.87
CA VAL A 134 10.31 0.44 -3.13
C VAL A 134 9.46 -0.67 -2.52
N LEU A 135 9.24 -0.62 -1.22
CA LEU A 135 8.47 -1.60 -0.44
C LEU A 135 7.03 -1.12 -0.29
N HIS A 136 6.07 -1.89 -0.79
CA HIS A 136 4.64 -1.61 -0.68
C HIS A 136 3.90 -2.57 0.23
N ASP A 137 4.48 -3.74 0.50
CA ASP A 137 3.87 -4.80 1.30
C ASP A 137 4.92 -5.71 1.96
N MET A 138 4.47 -6.77 2.60
CA MET A 138 5.32 -7.73 3.29
C MET A 138 5.78 -8.90 2.39
N TYR A 139 5.82 -8.74 1.06
CA TYR A 139 6.21 -9.77 0.10
C TYR A 139 7.53 -10.46 0.45
N LEU A 140 8.55 -9.68 0.81
CA LEU A 140 9.87 -10.22 1.14
C LEU A 140 9.87 -11.14 2.36
N LEU A 141 8.90 -10.98 3.26
CA LEU A 141 8.76 -11.74 4.49
C LEU A 141 7.72 -12.84 4.42
N CYS A 142 6.68 -12.67 3.60
CA CYS A 142 5.50 -13.53 3.60
C CYS A 142 4.98 -13.77 2.18
N PRO A 143 4.78 -15.05 1.76
CA PRO A 143 4.18 -15.35 0.46
C PRO A 143 2.79 -14.77 0.25
N LYS A 144 2.06 -14.47 1.32
CA LYS A 144 0.74 -13.84 1.26
C LYS A 144 0.78 -12.31 1.33
N ASN A 145 1.96 -11.71 1.42
CA ASN A 145 2.21 -10.26 1.48
C ASN A 145 1.65 -9.54 2.72
N THR A 146 1.01 -10.26 3.67
CA THR A 146 0.24 -9.63 4.74
C THR A 146 0.76 -9.86 6.16
N LEU A 147 1.58 -10.89 6.38
CA LEU A 147 1.94 -11.36 7.74
C LEU A 147 0.68 -11.53 8.64
N PHE A 148 -0.42 -12.02 8.05
CA PHE A 148 -1.70 -12.21 8.73
C PHE A 148 -2.17 -13.66 8.60
N LYS A 149 -2.59 -14.26 9.71
CA LYS A 149 -3.04 -15.66 9.76
C LYS A 149 -3.99 -15.88 10.93
N LYS A 150 -5.09 -16.60 10.70
CA LYS A 150 -6.09 -16.95 11.73
C LYS A 150 -6.60 -15.72 12.51
N GLY A 151 -7.00 -14.67 11.80
CA GLY A 151 -7.57 -13.47 12.40
C GLY A 151 -6.58 -12.55 13.13
N GLN A 152 -5.26 -12.81 13.05
CA GLN A 152 -4.25 -12.05 13.79
C GLN A 152 -3.00 -11.77 12.95
N SER A 153 -2.33 -10.66 13.23
CA SER A 153 -1.02 -10.34 12.69
C SER A 153 0.06 -11.27 13.23
N CYS A 154 0.92 -11.77 12.34
CA CYS A 154 2.00 -12.69 12.70
C CYS A 154 3.11 -11.94 13.43
N GLN A 155 3.32 -12.24 14.71
CA GLN A 155 4.43 -11.67 15.50
C GLN A 155 5.79 -12.26 15.09
N LYS A 156 5.81 -13.51 14.61
CA LYS A 156 7.02 -14.21 14.13
C LYS A 156 6.76 -14.82 12.76
N LEU A 157 7.80 -14.94 11.95
CA LEU A 157 7.71 -15.67 10.69
C LEU A 157 7.38 -17.13 10.98
N CYS A 158 6.29 -17.63 10.37
CA CYS A 158 5.98 -19.05 10.47
C CYS A 158 6.96 -19.88 9.60
N GLY A 159 7.07 -21.19 9.87
CA GLY A 159 8.03 -22.06 9.17
C GLY A 159 7.91 -22.02 7.64
N SER A 160 6.70 -21.93 7.09
CA SER A 160 6.50 -21.78 5.63
C SER A 160 6.97 -20.41 5.10
N CYS A 161 6.78 -19.32 5.86
CA CYS A 161 7.32 -18.01 5.47
C CYS A 161 8.85 -18.03 5.52
N ALA A 162 9.46 -18.54 6.59
CA ALA A 162 10.90 -18.63 6.73
C ALA A 162 11.53 -19.49 5.62
N ALA A 163 10.94 -20.65 5.30
CA ALA A 163 11.42 -21.51 4.24
C ALA A 163 11.30 -20.88 2.84
N LEU A 164 10.11 -20.32 2.52
CA LEU A 164 9.83 -19.75 1.20
C LEU A 164 10.47 -18.37 0.96
N ARG A 165 11.05 -17.73 1.98
CA ARG A 165 11.69 -16.41 1.86
C ARG A 165 13.15 -16.41 2.29
N ARG A 166 13.72 -17.62 2.51
CA ARG A 166 15.09 -17.80 2.97
C ARG A 166 16.16 -17.04 2.15
N PRO A 167 16.13 -17.05 0.79
CA PRO A 167 17.17 -16.36 0.01
C PRO A 167 16.98 -14.83 -0.04
N HIS A 168 15.80 -14.31 0.33
CA HIS A 168 15.45 -12.91 0.08
C HIS A 168 16.31 -11.94 0.90
N ALA A 169 16.66 -12.28 2.14
CA ALA A 169 17.46 -11.39 2.99
C ALA A 169 18.86 -11.13 2.40
N GLU A 170 19.55 -12.18 1.98
CA GLU A 170 20.87 -12.07 1.35
C GLU A 170 20.79 -11.32 0.01
N GLN A 171 19.80 -11.67 -0.82
CA GLN A 171 19.60 -11.02 -2.10
C GLN A 171 19.28 -9.53 -1.97
N SER A 172 18.62 -9.11 -0.88
CA SER A 172 18.24 -7.72 -0.65
C SER A 172 19.45 -6.77 -0.48
N ALA A 173 20.64 -7.30 -0.13
CA ALA A 173 21.86 -6.48 -0.05
C ALA A 173 22.40 -6.03 -1.42
N LYS A 174 21.81 -6.51 -2.52
CA LYS A 174 22.24 -6.19 -3.89
C LYS A 174 21.67 -4.90 -4.46
N VAL A 175 20.70 -4.29 -3.76
CA VAL A 175 20.12 -3.01 -4.21
C VAL A 175 20.96 -1.83 -3.70
N ASP A 176 20.89 -0.71 -4.41
CA ASP A 176 21.68 0.48 -4.11
C ASP A 176 20.95 1.43 -3.13
N ALA A 177 19.62 1.35 -3.07
CA ALA A 177 18.82 2.00 -2.04
C ALA A 177 17.48 1.28 -1.84
N VAL A 178 16.90 1.41 -0.64
CA VAL A 178 15.56 0.90 -0.33
C VAL A 178 14.67 2.01 0.23
N VAL A 179 13.44 2.06 -0.27
CA VAL A 179 12.39 2.97 0.16
C VAL A 179 11.25 2.19 0.81
N GLY A 180 10.82 2.59 2.00
CA GLY A 180 9.57 2.14 2.60
C GLY A 180 8.48 3.19 2.43
N VAL A 181 7.27 2.76 2.05
CA VAL A 181 6.09 3.66 1.98
C VAL A 181 5.57 4.05 3.35
N SER A 182 6.13 3.49 4.41
CA SER A 182 5.98 3.89 5.81
C SER A 182 7.24 3.49 6.60
N ARG A 183 7.46 4.14 7.72
CA ARG A 183 8.50 3.76 8.67
C ARG A 183 8.26 2.37 9.21
N TYR A 184 7.01 2.08 9.58
CA TYR A 184 6.63 0.75 10.08
C TYR A 184 7.02 -0.38 9.11
N LEU A 185 6.69 -0.23 7.83
CA LEU A 185 7.00 -1.25 6.81
C LEU A 185 8.50 -1.43 6.64
N LEU A 186 9.24 -0.33 6.50
CA LEU A 186 10.69 -0.33 6.34
C LEU A 186 11.37 -0.99 7.53
N ASP A 187 11.07 -0.54 8.75
CA ASP A 187 11.68 -1.05 9.97
C ASP A 187 11.31 -2.53 10.21
N THR A 188 10.08 -2.94 9.91
CA THR A 188 9.65 -4.35 10.02
C THR A 188 10.51 -5.27 9.15
N ILE A 189 10.88 -4.84 7.95
CA ILE A 189 11.68 -5.64 7.02
C ILE A 189 13.16 -5.57 7.40
N VAL A 190 13.69 -4.38 7.66
CA VAL A 190 15.10 -4.17 7.99
C VAL A 190 15.48 -4.84 9.33
N ASN A 191 14.63 -4.78 10.36
CA ASN A 191 14.86 -5.43 11.64
C ASN A 191 14.88 -6.98 11.56
N LYS A 192 14.51 -7.55 10.42
CA LYS A 192 14.65 -8.99 10.13
C LYS A 192 15.90 -9.33 9.33
N GLY A 193 16.85 -8.38 9.21
CA GLY A 193 18.16 -8.59 8.57
C GLY A 193 18.16 -8.35 7.04
N TYR A 194 17.08 -7.76 6.49
CA TYR A 194 17.03 -7.38 5.08
C TYR A 194 17.74 -6.05 4.85
N PHE A 195 18.23 -5.85 3.63
CA PHE A 195 18.89 -4.61 3.17
C PHE A 195 20.07 -4.20 4.07
N SER A 196 20.85 -5.17 4.53
CA SER A 196 22.04 -4.91 5.36
C SER A 196 23.05 -4.05 4.59
N GLY A 197 23.47 -2.93 5.17
CA GLY A 197 24.41 -1.99 4.56
C GLY A 197 23.83 -1.13 3.42
N VAL A 198 22.56 -1.31 3.07
CA VAL A 198 21.88 -0.54 2.01
C VAL A 198 21.34 0.77 2.58
N PRO A 199 21.57 1.92 1.91
CA PRO A 199 20.90 3.19 2.21
C PRO A 199 19.38 3.04 2.21
N ARG A 200 18.73 3.62 3.21
CA ARG A 200 17.28 3.47 3.42
C ARG A 200 16.61 4.82 3.65
N GLN A 201 15.42 4.98 3.08
CA GLN A 201 14.61 6.18 3.22
C GLN A 201 13.13 5.83 3.35
N VAL A 202 12.37 6.63 4.10
CA VAL A 202 10.91 6.60 4.07
C VAL A 202 10.45 7.68 3.12
N ILE A 203 9.66 7.27 2.10
CA ILE A 203 8.95 8.19 1.21
C ILE A 203 7.50 7.74 1.23
N TYR A 204 6.67 8.52 1.88
CA TYR A 204 5.24 8.22 2.01
C TYR A 204 4.53 8.37 0.66
N ASN A 205 3.54 7.50 0.43
CA ASN A 205 2.69 7.63 -0.74
C ASN A 205 1.84 8.91 -0.65
N ALA A 206 1.76 9.65 -1.75
CA ALA A 206 0.87 10.79 -1.85
C ALA A 206 -0.55 10.38 -2.21
N SER A 207 -1.54 11.11 -1.71
CA SER A 207 -2.93 10.93 -2.10
C SER A 207 -3.14 11.30 -3.58
N LEU A 208 -3.90 10.45 -4.27
CA LEU A 208 -4.33 10.71 -5.65
C LEU A 208 -5.50 11.69 -5.75
N ILE A 209 -6.08 12.02 -4.62
CA ILE A 209 -7.19 12.95 -4.53
C ILE A 209 -6.61 14.36 -4.52
N ALA A 210 -6.55 14.98 -5.70
CA ALA A 210 -6.20 16.39 -5.83
C ALA A 210 -7.15 17.21 -4.96
N GLY A 211 -6.59 18.21 -4.28
CA GLY A 211 -7.30 19.06 -3.34
C GLY A 211 -8.52 19.78 -3.92
N SER A 212 -9.58 19.03 -4.18
CA SER A 212 -10.89 19.61 -4.37
C SER A 212 -11.22 20.38 -3.08
N ASN A 213 -11.78 21.59 -3.20
CA ASN A 213 -12.38 22.31 -2.10
C ASN A 213 -13.30 21.32 -1.38
N ALA A 214 -12.80 20.76 -0.27
CA ALA A 214 -13.56 19.82 0.53
C ALA A 214 -14.69 20.63 1.17
N GLU A 215 -15.83 20.68 0.50
CA GLU A 215 -17.04 21.11 1.16
C GLU A 215 -17.20 20.19 2.36
N THR A 216 -17.15 20.77 3.54
CA THR A 216 -17.46 20.07 4.79
C THR A 216 -18.83 19.42 4.60
N ALA A 217 -18.94 18.15 4.99
CA ALA A 217 -20.22 17.47 4.93
C ALA A 217 -21.26 18.36 5.65
N THR A 218 -22.37 18.62 4.98
CA THR A 218 -23.49 19.29 5.63
C THR A 218 -23.91 18.43 6.82
N PRO A 219 -23.92 18.96 8.05
CA PRO A 219 -24.38 18.22 9.21
C PRO A 219 -25.76 17.59 8.91
N SER A 220 -25.95 16.35 9.35
CA SER A 220 -27.27 15.72 9.21
C SER A 220 -28.29 16.54 9.95
N PRO A 221 -29.41 16.94 9.32
CA PRO A 221 -30.46 17.73 9.96
C PRO A 221 -31.04 17.03 11.21
N ASP A 222 -30.98 15.68 11.22
CA ASP A 222 -31.59 14.83 12.25
C ASP A 222 -30.60 14.48 13.39
N GLY A 223 -29.41 15.08 13.41
CA GLY A 223 -28.38 14.80 14.41
C GLY A 223 -27.80 13.39 14.32
N VAL A 224 -28.04 12.66 13.23
CA VAL A 224 -27.51 11.30 12.98
C VAL A 224 -26.06 11.40 12.58
N VAL A 225 -25.16 10.68 13.29
CA VAL A 225 -23.73 10.59 12.92
C VAL A 225 -23.51 9.48 11.89
N ARG A 226 -22.91 9.84 10.76
CA ARG A 226 -22.67 8.93 9.64
C ARG A 226 -21.23 8.41 9.70
N PHE A 227 -21.07 7.17 10.15
CA PHE A 227 -19.79 6.47 10.08
C PHE A 227 -19.61 5.80 8.72
N GLY A 228 -18.37 5.71 8.22
CA GLY A 228 -18.09 5.11 6.95
C GLY A 228 -16.82 4.25 6.96
N TYR A 229 -16.86 3.13 6.24
CA TYR A 229 -15.73 2.31 5.88
C TYR A 229 -15.61 2.21 4.37
N MET A 230 -14.40 2.32 3.83
CA MET A 230 -14.13 2.07 2.41
C MET A 230 -12.85 1.25 2.25
N GLY A 231 -12.94 0.15 1.49
CA GLY A 231 -11.81 -0.72 1.21
C GLY A 231 -12.22 -2.12 0.80
N THR A 232 -11.23 -3.01 0.62
CA THR A 232 -11.47 -4.42 0.34
C THR A 232 -12.18 -5.07 1.51
N LEU A 233 -13.27 -5.80 1.24
CA LEU A 233 -13.99 -6.57 2.26
C LEU A 233 -13.26 -7.91 2.48
N SER A 234 -12.43 -7.95 3.52
CA SER A 234 -11.63 -9.12 3.89
C SER A 234 -11.39 -9.14 5.42
N GLU A 235 -11.14 -10.33 5.96
CA GLU A 235 -11.00 -10.54 7.41
C GLU A 235 -9.95 -9.62 8.04
N ASN A 236 -8.80 -9.47 7.39
CA ASN A 236 -7.70 -8.64 7.87
C ASN A 236 -8.01 -7.14 7.93
N LYS A 237 -9.04 -6.67 7.20
CA LYS A 237 -9.48 -5.28 7.23
C LYS A 237 -10.44 -4.96 8.39
N GLY A 238 -10.87 -5.98 9.15
CA GLY A 238 -11.59 -5.80 10.40
C GLY A 238 -13.05 -5.33 10.28
N VAL A 239 -13.67 -5.45 9.09
CA VAL A 239 -15.05 -4.99 8.86
C VAL A 239 -16.04 -5.72 9.76
N GLY A 240 -15.83 -7.03 10.00
CA GLY A 240 -16.67 -7.79 10.93
C GLY A 240 -16.59 -7.25 12.36
N TRP A 241 -15.38 -6.90 12.84
CA TRP A 241 -15.21 -6.27 14.15
C TRP A 241 -15.90 -4.90 14.22
N LEU A 242 -15.83 -4.09 13.15
CA LEU A 242 -16.53 -2.81 13.07
C LEU A 242 -18.05 -2.98 13.18
N ILE A 243 -18.63 -3.88 12.40
CA ILE A 243 -20.08 -4.15 12.44
C ILE A 243 -20.51 -4.61 13.85
N GLU A 244 -19.78 -5.56 14.44
CA GLU A 244 -20.05 -6.07 15.78
C GLU A 244 -20.02 -4.95 16.83
N GLN A 245 -18.97 -4.12 16.85
CA GLN A 245 -18.83 -3.04 17.82
C GLN A 245 -19.90 -1.95 17.60
N PHE A 246 -20.16 -1.58 16.36
CA PHE A 246 -21.14 -0.56 16.01
C PHE A 246 -22.57 -0.94 16.46
N GLN A 247 -22.96 -2.20 16.25
CA GLN A 247 -24.32 -2.68 16.58
C GLN A 247 -24.54 -2.89 18.09
N ARG A 248 -23.48 -3.13 18.85
CA ARG A 248 -23.55 -3.25 20.33
C ARG A 248 -23.88 -1.91 21.00
N LEU A 249 -23.68 -0.82 20.29
CA LEU A 249 -23.90 0.53 20.79
C LEU A 249 -25.27 1.04 20.35
N SER A 250 -25.97 1.69 21.29
CA SER A 250 -27.29 2.31 21.02
C SER A 250 -27.12 3.75 20.51
N LEU A 251 -26.39 3.89 19.37
CA LEU A 251 -26.10 5.20 18.79
C LEU A 251 -27.21 5.66 17.85
N ASN A 252 -27.49 6.97 17.87
CA ASN A 252 -28.21 7.63 16.78
C ASN A 252 -27.27 7.86 15.60
N ALA A 253 -26.93 6.76 14.91
CA ALA A 253 -25.89 6.74 13.89
C ALA A 253 -26.19 5.72 12.81
N THR A 254 -25.56 5.91 11.63
CA THR A 254 -25.54 4.94 10.53
C THR A 254 -24.11 4.55 10.19
N LEU A 255 -23.94 3.33 9.65
CA LEU A 255 -22.67 2.84 9.15
C LEU A 255 -22.80 2.49 7.66
N THR A 256 -22.03 3.17 6.82
CA THR A 256 -21.96 2.90 5.38
C THR A 256 -20.66 2.16 5.06
N ILE A 257 -20.78 0.97 4.45
CA ILE A 257 -19.66 0.11 4.07
C ILE A 257 -19.55 0.10 2.54
N ALA A 258 -18.45 0.64 2.02
CA ALA A 258 -18.11 0.66 0.60
C ALA A 258 -16.94 -0.28 0.30
N GLY A 259 -17.03 -0.99 -0.83
CA GLY A 259 -15.99 -1.90 -1.31
C GLY A 259 -16.55 -3.23 -1.80
N LYS A 260 -15.63 -4.12 -2.15
CA LYS A 260 -15.92 -5.50 -2.60
C LYS A 260 -14.93 -6.46 -1.96
N GLY A 261 -15.32 -7.72 -1.86
CA GLY A 261 -14.49 -8.81 -1.36
C GLY A 261 -14.82 -10.13 -2.02
N GLN A 262 -14.47 -11.24 -1.37
CA GLN A 262 -14.94 -12.56 -1.79
C GLN A 262 -16.43 -12.71 -1.45
N LEU A 263 -17.21 -13.26 -2.37
CA LEU A 263 -18.68 -13.35 -2.25
C LEU A 263 -19.14 -14.00 -0.94
N ASP A 264 -18.46 -15.09 -0.53
CA ASP A 264 -18.80 -15.78 0.73
C ASP A 264 -18.58 -14.89 1.96
N TYR A 265 -17.51 -14.09 1.97
CA TYR A 265 -17.22 -13.20 3.08
C TYR A 265 -18.15 -11.98 3.08
N GLU A 266 -18.48 -11.43 1.91
CA GLU A 266 -19.51 -10.38 1.80
C GLU A 266 -20.87 -10.85 2.31
N ALA A 267 -21.27 -12.08 1.98
CA ALA A 267 -22.51 -12.68 2.45
C ALA A 267 -22.52 -12.83 3.99
N GLN A 268 -21.38 -13.26 4.57
CA GLN A 268 -21.21 -13.35 6.04
C GLN A 268 -21.35 -11.97 6.71
N LEU A 269 -20.69 -10.93 6.17
CA LEU A 269 -20.79 -9.59 6.70
C LEU A 269 -22.23 -9.03 6.64
N LYS A 270 -22.93 -9.25 5.53
CA LYS A 270 -24.32 -8.84 5.36
C LYS A 270 -25.26 -9.58 6.32
N ALA A 271 -25.03 -10.88 6.54
CA ALA A 271 -25.84 -11.70 7.44
C ALA A 271 -25.69 -11.29 8.92
N MET A 272 -24.55 -10.73 9.32
CA MET A 272 -24.33 -10.24 10.70
C MET A 272 -24.79 -8.78 10.91
N ALA A 273 -25.06 -8.05 9.84
CA ALA A 273 -25.38 -6.62 9.89
C ALA A 273 -26.89 -6.37 10.07
N ASP A 274 -27.25 -5.43 10.94
CA ASP A 274 -28.61 -4.88 11.02
C ASP A 274 -28.84 -3.95 9.81
N PRO A 275 -29.74 -4.32 8.87
CA PRO A 275 -29.95 -3.54 7.66
C PRO A 275 -30.58 -2.16 7.90
N GLN A 276 -31.12 -1.88 9.08
CA GLN A 276 -31.64 -0.56 9.45
C GLN A 276 -30.52 0.42 9.82
N LYS A 277 -29.35 -0.08 10.26
CA LYS A 277 -28.23 0.73 10.74
C LYS A 277 -26.99 0.64 9.85
N VAL A 278 -26.81 -0.48 9.14
CA VAL A 278 -25.59 -0.79 8.34
C VAL A 278 -25.97 -0.99 6.89
N SER A 279 -25.41 -0.18 6.01
CA SER A 279 -25.64 -0.26 4.57
C SER A 279 -24.37 -0.68 3.81
N PHE A 280 -24.50 -1.59 2.84
CA PHE A 280 -23.44 -2.00 1.91
C PHE A 280 -23.71 -1.37 0.54
N VAL A 281 -22.84 -0.45 0.11
CA VAL A 281 -23.04 0.35 -1.11
C VAL A 281 -22.17 -0.11 -2.30
N GLY A 282 -21.43 -1.21 -2.13
CA GLY A 282 -20.53 -1.70 -3.17
C GLY A 282 -19.33 -0.78 -3.41
N TYR A 283 -18.74 -0.85 -4.60
CA TYR A 283 -17.64 0.05 -4.96
C TYR A 283 -18.16 1.49 -5.13
N GLN A 284 -17.48 2.43 -4.51
CA GLN A 284 -17.78 3.86 -4.60
C GLN A 284 -16.55 4.64 -5.06
N LYS A 285 -16.78 5.77 -5.73
CA LYS A 285 -15.71 6.76 -5.96
C LYS A 285 -15.41 7.47 -4.64
N PRO A 286 -14.13 7.72 -4.30
CA PRO A 286 -13.75 8.34 -3.03
C PRO A 286 -14.51 9.64 -2.74
N GLU A 287 -14.61 10.54 -3.72
CA GLU A 287 -15.26 11.83 -3.57
C GLU A 287 -16.73 11.69 -3.16
N ALA A 288 -17.46 10.80 -3.82
CA ALA A 288 -18.86 10.56 -3.51
C ALA A 288 -19.04 9.92 -2.14
N PHE A 289 -18.13 9.04 -1.75
CA PHE A 289 -18.19 8.34 -0.46
C PHE A 289 -17.88 9.28 0.71
N TYR A 290 -16.71 9.95 0.68
CA TYR A 290 -16.26 10.78 1.80
C TYR A 290 -17.16 11.98 2.06
N ARG A 291 -17.86 12.54 1.05
CA ARG A 291 -18.84 13.63 1.25
C ARG A 291 -20.05 13.20 2.05
N ASN A 292 -20.40 11.94 2.06
CA ASN A 292 -21.62 11.41 2.66
C ASN A 292 -21.42 10.80 4.05
N ILE A 293 -20.22 10.91 4.64
CA ILE A 293 -19.92 10.45 5.99
C ILE A 293 -19.39 11.59 6.86
N ASP A 294 -19.48 11.44 8.17
CA ASP A 294 -18.93 12.38 9.15
C ASP A 294 -17.64 11.88 9.78
N VAL A 295 -17.49 10.56 9.95
CA VAL A 295 -16.33 9.90 10.56
C VAL A 295 -15.95 8.70 9.69
N PHE A 296 -14.68 8.60 9.35
CA PHE A 296 -14.15 7.44 8.65
C PHE A 296 -13.57 6.42 9.63
N VAL A 297 -13.76 5.12 9.37
CA VAL A 297 -13.25 4.04 10.23
C VAL A 297 -12.34 3.11 9.45
N ALA A 298 -11.11 2.92 9.93
CA ALA A 298 -10.10 2.02 9.39
C ALA A 298 -9.73 0.93 10.44
N PRO A 299 -10.61 -0.09 10.66
CA PRO A 299 -10.52 -1.02 11.78
C PRO A 299 -9.59 -2.22 11.51
N SER A 300 -8.49 -2.01 10.79
CA SER A 300 -7.62 -3.08 10.30
C SER A 300 -7.07 -3.95 11.44
N LEU A 301 -7.21 -5.27 11.28
CA LEU A 301 -6.66 -6.28 12.20
C LEU A 301 -5.24 -6.72 11.80
N TRP A 302 -4.77 -6.29 10.66
CA TRP A 302 -3.41 -6.53 10.19
C TRP A 302 -2.59 -5.24 10.18
N ALA A 303 -1.29 -5.40 10.15
CA ALA A 303 -0.37 -4.29 10.06
C ALA A 303 -0.40 -3.71 8.63
N GLU A 304 -1.20 -2.67 8.42
CA GLU A 304 -1.25 -1.97 7.14
C GLU A 304 0.14 -1.47 6.73
N PRO A 305 0.56 -1.69 5.49
CA PRO A 305 1.82 -1.11 5.01
C PRO A 305 1.85 0.42 5.10
N PHE A 306 0.71 1.08 4.80
CA PHE A 306 0.55 2.53 4.93
C PHE A 306 -0.88 2.90 5.35
N GLY A 307 -1.87 2.83 4.46
CA GLY A 307 -3.27 3.15 4.77
C GLY A 307 -3.80 4.34 3.98
N MET A 308 -3.68 4.31 2.65
CA MET A 308 -4.12 5.39 1.75
C MET A 308 -5.53 5.90 2.03
N VAL A 309 -6.47 5.00 2.38
CA VAL A 309 -7.86 5.38 2.70
C VAL A 309 -7.97 6.32 3.90
N ALA A 310 -7.04 6.25 4.86
CA ALA A 310 -6.98 7.18 5.98
C ALA A 310 -6.47 8.57 5.53
N VAL A 311 -5.47 8.61 4.64
CA VAL A 311 -4.99 9.87 4.02
C VAL A 311 -6.13 10.52 3.23
N GLU A 312 -6.84 9.74 2.43
CA GLU A 312 -7.98 10.20 1.64
C GLU A 312 -9.10 10.76 2.53
N ALA A 313 -9.48 10.05 3.60
CA ALA A 313 -10.47 10.54 4.55
C ALA A 313 -10.06 11.89 5.16
N CYS A 314 -8.80 12.00 5.59
CA CYS A 314 -8.25 13.26 6.12
C CYS A 314 -8.24 14.38 5.06
N ALA A 315 -7.96 14.07 3.79
CA ALA A 315 -8.04 15.04 2.69
C ALA A 315 -9.44 15.64 2.54
N PHE A 316 -10.49 14.86 2.84
CA PHE A 316 -11.89 15.30 2.89
C PHE A 316 -12.33 15.83 4.27
N GLN A 317 -11.37 16.18 5.14
CA GLN A 317 -11.64 16.68 6.48
C GLN A 317 -12.52 15.72 7.32
N LYS A 318 -12.33 14.40 7.15
CA LYS A 318 -13.01 13.41 7.97
C LYS A 318 -12.10 12.96 9.09
N PRO A 319 -12.49 13.10 10.37
CA PRO A 319 -11.77 12.49 11.47
C PRO A 319 -11.77 10.97 11.30
N VAL A 320 -10.65 10.34 11.63
CA VAL A 320 -10.45 8.92 11.37
C VAL A 320 -10.37 8.15 12.67
N ILE A 321 -11.20 7.11 12.84
CA ILE A 321 -10.95 6.08 13.85
C ILE A 321 -10.11 4.99 13.17
N ALA A 322 -8.88 4.78 13.63
CA ALA A 322 -7.99 3.79 13.04
C ALA A 322 -7.45 2.81 14.07
N SER A 323 -7.21 1.58 13.65
CA SER A 323 -6.45 0.63 14.46
C SER A 323 -5.01 1.09 14.65
N ARG A 324 -4.46 0.93 15.85
CA ARG A 324 -3.03 1.17 16.15
C ARG A 324 -2.17 0.05 15.56
N MET A 325 -2.24 -0.11 14.22
CA MET A 325 -1.63 -1.21 13.48
C MET A 325 -0.87 -0.71 12.24
N GLY A 326 0.36 -1.22 12.07
CA GLY A 326 1.15 -0.93 10.89
C GLY A 326 1.48 0.56 10.71
N GLY A 327 1.32 1.06 9.49
CA GLY A 327 1.53 2.46 9.13
C GLY A 327 0.37 3.41 9.47
N LEU A 328 -0.79 2.90 9.94
CA LEU A 328 -1.93 3.76 10.27
C LEU A 328 -1.60 4.83 11.32
N PRO A 329 -0.83 4.55 12.41
CA PRO A 329 -0.43 5.58 13.38
C PRO A 329 0.50 6.67 12.82
N GLU A 330 1.08 6.46 11.65
CA GLU A 330 1.90 7.47 10.98
C GLU A 330 1.03 8.52 10.23
N ILE A 331 -0.24 8.19 9.99
CA ILE A 331 -1.24 9.04 9.33
C ILE A 331 -2.20 9.63 10.36
N VAL A 332 -2.73 8.77 11.25
CA VAL A 332 -3.71 9.16 12.27
C VAL A 332 -2.99 9.46 13.57
N ARG A 333 -2.95 10.75 13.93
CA ARG A 333 -2.40 11.24 15.18
C ARG A 333 -3.53 11.31 16.21
N ASP A 334 -3.41 10.49 17.28
CA ASP A 334 -4.43 10.34 18.31
C ASP A 334 -4.80 11.68 18.96
N GLY A 335 -6.08 12.05 18.97
CA GLY A 335 -6.58 13.32 19.49
C GLY A 335 -6.33 14.56 18.60
N VAL A 336 -5.67 14.41 17.43
CA VAL A 336 -5.37 15.52 16.50
C VAL A 336 -6.25 15.47 15.25
N ASN A 337 -6.19 14.36 14.49
CA ASN A 337 -6.99 14.16 13.27
C ASN A 337 -7.83 12.88 13.32
N GLY A 338 -7.88 12.23 14.48
CA GLY A 338 -8.62 11.00 14.70
C GLY A 338 -8.36 10.40 16.05
N LEU A 339 -8.86 9.17 16.24
CA LEU A 339 -8.64 8.35 17.42
C LEU A 339 -8.01 7.01 17.03
N LEU A 340 -7.09 6.51 17.85
CA LEU A 340 -6.46 5.21 17.65
C LEU A 340 -7.07 4.18 18.61
N CYS A 341 -7.58 3.07 18.06
CA CYS A 341 -8.07 1.93 18.83
C CYS A 341 -7.08 0.76 18.77
N ASN A 342 -7.07 -0.06 19.83
CA ASN A 342 -6.20 -1.24 19.93
C ASN A 342 -6.99 -2.52 19.59
N PRO A 343 -6.68 -3.26 18.51
CA PRO A 343 -7.36 -4.50 18.19
C PRO A 343 -7.22 -5.62 19.25
N ASP A 344 -6.19 -5.55 20.10
CA ASP A 344 -6.03 -6.49 21.21
C ASP A 344 -7.01 -6.21 22.36
N ASP A 345 -7.59 -5.01 22.40
CA ASP A 345 -8.69 -4.63 23.28
C ASP A 345 -9.99 -4.59 22.47
N ARG A 346 -10.79 -5.64 22.62
CA ARG A 346 -11.99 -5.86 21.79
C ARG A 346 -12.96 -4.69 21.79
N ASP A 347 -13.09 -3.96 22.91
CA ASP A 347 -14.06 -2.87 23.06
C ASP A 347 -13.46 -1.49 22.73
N SER A 348 -12.18 -1.40 22.41
CA SER A 348 -11.50 -0.12 22.11
C SER A 348 -12.10 0.62 20.91
N LEU A 349 -12.48 -0.12 19.87
CA LEU A 349 -13.16 0.46 18.70
C LEU A 349 -14.56 1.00 19.09
N GLY A 350 -15.30 0.24 19.88
CA GLY A 350 -16.61 0.68 20.41
C GLY A 350 -16.52 1.98 21.20
N ARG A 351 -15.51 2.09 22.09
CA ARG A 351 -15.26 3.34 22.85
C ARG A 351 -14.93 4.52 21.93
N ALA A 352 -14.14 4.30 20.88
CA ALA A 352 -13.82 5.36 19.93
C ALA A 352 -15.04 5.80 19.10
N LEU A 353 -15.89 4.85 18.69
CA LEU A 353 -17.16 5.14 18.01
C LEU A 353 -18.08 5.95 18.92
N GLN A 354 -18.27 5.52 20.17
CA GLN A 354 -19.08 6.23 21.17
C GLN A 354 -18.56 7.64 21.44
N CYS A 355 -17.24 7.79 21.62
CA CYS A 355 -16.60 9.07 21.86
C CYS A 355 -16.86 10.07 20.74
N LEU A 356 -16.66 9.68 19.48
CA LEU A 356 -16.92 10.59 18.34
C LEU A 356 -18.41 10.75 18.02
N HIS A 357 -19.30 9.87 18.51
CA HIS A 357 -20.74 10.09 18.44
C HIS A 357 -21.17 11.14 19.44
N ASP A 358 -20.77 11.02 20.71
CA ASP A 358 -21.28 11.83 21.80
C ASP A 358 -20.65 13.22 21.87
N ASP A 359 -19.34 13.34 21.53
CA ASP A 359 -18.60 14.59 21.60
C ASP A 359 -18.54 15.29 20.22
N THR A 360 -19.52 16.14 19.96
CA THR A 360 -19.60 16.92 18.70
C THR A 360 -18.46 17.92 18.57
N GLU A 361 -18.01 18.53 19.68
CA GLU A 361 -16.93 19.52 19.67
C GLU A 361 -15.59 18.84 19.32
N LEU A 362 -15.30 17.71 19.92
CA LEU A 362 -14.13 16.89 19.58
C LEU A 362 -14.19 16.50 18.09
N ARG A 363 -15.32 15.95 17.61
CA ARG A 363 -15.49 15.55 16.22
C ARG A 363 -15.22 16.69 15.24
N GLN A 364 -15.75 17.87 15.52
CA GLN A 364 -15.52 19.07 14.69
C GLN A 364 -14.06 19.52 14.74
N ARG A 365 -13.44 19.55 15.91
CA ARG A 365 -12.02 19.89 16.06
C ARG A 365 -11.13 18.96 15.28
N LEU A 366 -11.33 17.64 15.40
CA LEU A 366 -10.55 16.63 14.65
C LEU A 366 -10.77 16.79 13.14
N SER A 367 -11.99 17.08 12.69
CA SER A 367 -12.33 17.35 11.29
C SER A 367 -11.53 18.53 10.73
N LEU A 368 -11.52 19.65 11.42
CA LEU A 368 -10.79 20.86 11.00
C LEU A 368 -9.28 20.62 10.86
N LEU A 369 -8.70 19.81 11.75
CA LEU A 369 -7.26 19.50 11.75
C LEU A 369 -6.87 18.37 10.80
N SER A 370 -7.83 17.55 10.36
CA SER A 370 -7.55 16.32 9.59
C SER A 370 -6.72 16.59 8.35
N ARG A 371 -7.11 17.54 7.51
CA ARG A 371 -6.41 17.84 6.25
C ARG A 371 -5.00 18.40 6.49
N THR A 372 -4.86 19.32 7.44
CA THR A 372 -3.56 19.93 7.77
C THR A 372 -2.60 18.89 8.34
N ALA A 373 -3.10 17.94 9.14
CA ALA A 373 -2.29 16.88 9.73
C ALA A 373 -1.62 15.95 8.70
N VAL A 374 -2.16 15.87 7.48
CA VAL A 374 -1.65 15.03 6.38
C VAL A 374 -1.21 15.86 5.17
N ALA A 375 -1.00 17.17 5.31
CA ALA A 375 -0.72 18.09 4.21
C ALA A 375 0.42 17.60 3.29
N ASP A 376 1.50 17.10 3.89
CA ASP A 376 2.67 16.58 3.16
C ASP A 376 2.34 15.32 2.34
N LEU A 377 1.28 14.59 2.69
CA LEU A 377 0.83 13.40 2.00
C LEU A 377 -0.19 13.70 0.88
N LEU A 378 -0.52 14.96 0.66
CA LEU A 378 -1.46 15.39 -0.37
C LEU A 378 -0.78 15.93 -1.63
N SER A 379 0.56 15.96 -1.67
CA SER A 379 1.32 16.50 -2.79
C SER A 379 2.10 15.40 -3.51
N MET A 380 1.67 15.07 -4.73
CA MET A 380 2.43 14.20 -5.63
C MET A 380 3.80 14.82 -5.96
N ASP A 381 3.88 16.12 -6.14
CA ASP A 381 5.14 16.80 -6.42
C ASP A 381 6.15 16.62 -5.31
N THR A 382 5.74 16.80 -4.05
CA THR A 382 6.62 16.56 -2.88
C THR A 382 7.13 15.12 -2.83
N MET A 383 6.29 14.13 -3.12
CA MET A 383 6.70 12.74 -3.20
C MET A 383 7.69 12.50 -4.35
N LEU A 384 7.40 13.03 -5.53
CA LEU A 384 8.27 12.90 -6.72
C LEU A 384 9.62 13.62 -6.51
N ASP A 385 9.65 14.77 -5.84
CA ASP A 385 10.90 15.49 -5.51
C ASP A 385 11.79 14.63 -4.60
N GLN A 386 11.21 13.97 -3.61
CA GLN A 386 11.96 13.06 -2.72
C GLN A 386 12.53 11.86 -3.48
N TYR A 387 11.74 11.25 -4.39
CA TYR A 387 12.23 10.17 -5.25
C TYR A 387 13.32 10.65 -6.21
N GLN A 388 13.14 11.81 -6.83
CA GLN A 388 14.11 12.37 -7.76
C GLN A 388 15.46 12.63 -7.06
N ALA A 389 15.45 13.24 -5.90
CA ALA A 389 16.66 13.47 -5.11
C ALA A 389 17.37 12.16 -4.74
N LEU A 390 16.61 11.12 -4.37
CA LEU A 390 17.16 9.79 -4.12
C LEU A 390 17.78 9.17 -5.39
N PHE A 391 17.12 9.28 -6.53
CA PHE A 391 17.64 8.73 -7.79
C PHE A 391 18.92 9.42 -8.24
N GLU A 392 18.99 10.74 -8.12
CA GLU A 392 20.19 11.52 -8.40
C GLU A 392 21.36 11.16 -7.48
N ASP A 393 21.11 10.95 -6.19
CA ASP A 393 22.12 10.48 -5.24
C ASP A 393 22.63 9.07 -5.57
N VAL A 394 21.75 8.13 -5.91
CA VAL A 394 22.13 6.78 -6.30
C VAL A 394 22.98 6.79 -7.58
N LEU A 395 22.59 7.58 -8.58
CA LEU A 395 23.32 7.71 -9.84
C LEU A 395 24.69 8.40 -9.65
N GLY A 396 24.75 9.45 -8.84
CA GLY A 396 25.99 10.14 -8.50
C GLY A 396 27.02 9.20 -7.84
N LYS A 397 26.57 8.34 -6.94
CA LYS A 397 27.41 7.33 -6.29
C LYS A 397 27.89 6.24 -7.24
N ALA A 398 27.03 5.79 -8.14
CA ALA A 398 27.39 4.80 -9.15
C ALA A 398 28.48 5.32 -10.09
N GLN A 399 28.46 6.60 -10.46
CA GLN A 399 29.48 7.23 -11.29
C GLN A 399 30.82 7.44 -10.59
N HIS A 400 30.83 7.65 -9.27
CA HIS A 400 32.04 7.99 -8.52
C HIS A 400 32.66 6.78 -7.77
N GLY A 401 32.10 5.60 -7.86
CA GLY A 401 32.64 4.36 -7.25
C GLY A 401 32.71 4.38 -5.72
N SER A 402 31.96 5.25 -5.04
CA SER A 402 32.06 5.50 -3.60
C SER A 402 31.04 4.70 -2.80
N THR A 403 31.51 3.75 -2.03
CA THR A 403 30.75 2.96 -1.04
C THR A 403 30.78 3.62 0.35
N LYS A 404 30.27 4.84 0.52
CA LYS A 404 30.04 5.40 1.87
C LYS A 404 28.57 5.59 2.16
N PRO A 405 28.07 5.19 3.35
CA PRO A 405 26.66 5.35 3.69
C PRO A 405 26.30 6.81 3.92
N LEU A 406 25.14 7.22 3.37
CA LEU A 406 24.50 8.51 3.67
C LEU A 406 23.96 8.52 5.09
N LEU A 407 24.41 9.49 5.86
CA LEU A 407 23.71 9.98 7.05
C LEU A 407 22.71 11.04 6.58
N VAL A 408 21.45 10.68 6.44
CA VAL A 408 20.37 11.64 6.19
C VAL A 408 20.02 12.32 7.53
N PRO A 409 19.93 13.66 7.59
CA PRO A 409 19.50 14.33 8.80
C PRO A 409 18.07 13.93 9.16
N HIS A 410 17.87 13.46 10.38
CA HIS A 410 16.55 13.30 10.95
C HIS A 410 15.88 14.68 11.04
N THR A 411 14.95 14.98 10.16
CA THR A 411 13.96 16.02 10.45
C THR A 411 13.13 15.49 11.61
N GLN A 412 13.48 15.94 12.80
CA GLN A 412 12.65 15.77 13.98
C GLN A 412 11.35 16.52 13.73
N LEU A 413 10.29 15.77 13.49
CA LEU A 413 8.95 16.29 13.75
C LEU A 413 8.89 16.46 15.28
N SER A 414 8.96 17.70 15.73
CA SER A 414 8.74 18.09 17.11
C SER A 414 7.39 17.57 17.60
N ASN A 415 7.42 17.02 18.81
CA ASN A 415 6.31 16.50 19.60
C ASN A 415 5.07 17.41 19.65
#